data_4029c623c55cc7982d881d5c322cf174
#
_entry.id   4029c623c55cc7982d881d5c322cf174
#
_cell.length_a   1.000
_cell.length_b   1.000
_cell.length_c   1.000
_cell.angle_alpha   90.00
_cell.angle_beta   90.00
_cell.angle_gamma   90.00
#
_symmetry.space_group_name_H-M   'P 1'
#
loop_
_entity.id
_entity.type
_entity.pdbx_description
1 polymer ?
#
loop_
_entity_poly.entity_id
_entity_poly.type
_entity_poly.pdbx_seq_one_letter_code
_entity_poly.pdbx_strand_id
1 'polypeptide(L)'
;MPDNEKMIICIDSEYFNLSSGKSRGLVSSLKKLSSRGYKICCTGNVDISLMQIINNEDIDIIMGNDCSNPNINKEEFANISVAVESYLSSIRHAVRVRETKETKISIEVFLDRPGSSSIKTGIGFFDHMLEQIARHGNISLNISVDGDLFIDEHHTVEDTGIALGEALLQALGDKRGIKRYGYCLPMDDADAQVFIDLGGRPFLNYTAKFKREKVGDFPTELVEEFFRGISSGMRSNISITATGRNEHHKIEAIFKAFAKALNEAARYDERADGLLPSTKGAL
;
A
#
# COMPACT_ATOMS: atom_id res chain seq x y z
N MET A 1 8.47 -23.40 9.52
CA MET A 1 7.96 -22.41 8.57
C MET A 1 7.70 -23.13 7.28
N PRO A 2 6.51 -23.10 6.68
CA PRO A 2 6.31 -23.75 5.39
C PRO A 2 7.15 -23.02 4.36
N ASP A 3 7.76 -23.81 3.47
CA ASP A 3 8.54 -23.33 2.33
C ASP A 3 7.78 -22.23 1.60
N ASN A 4 8.46 -21.09 1.41
CA ASN A 4 7.98 -19.99 0.56
C ASN A 4 7.86 -20.56 -0.87
N GLU A 5 6.68 -21.05 -1.24
CA GLU A 5 6.36 -21.27 -2.65
C GLU A 5 6.49 -19.92 -3.35
N LYS A 6 7.57 -19.75 -4.09
CA LYS A 6 7.76 -18.58 -4.94
C LYS A 6 6.58 -18.50 -5.90
N MET A 7 5.83 -17.40 -5.86
CA MET A 7 4.72 -17.19 -6.78
C MET A 7 5.24 -17.24 -8.23
N ILE A 8 4.58 -18.04 -9.08
CA ILE A 8 4.91 -18.15 -10.50
C ILE A 8 4.12 -17.09 -11.25
N ILE A 9 4.80 -16.28 -12.05
CA ILE A 9 4.17 -15.35 -12.98
C ILE A 9 4.35 -15.85 -14.42
N CYS A 10 3.25 -16.03 -15.13
CA CYS A 10 3.25 -16.45 -16.52
C CYS A 10 3.17 -15.22 -17.43
N ILE A 11 4.12 -15.09 -18.35
CA ILE A 11 4.22 -13.98 -19.29
C ILE A 11 4.09 -14.52 -20.73
N ASP A 12 3.29 -13.85 -21.54
CA ASP A 12 3.11 -14.19 -22.97
C ASP A 12 4.44 -14.09 -23.72
N SER A 13 4.73 -15.10 -24.54
CA SER A 13 5.96 -15.23 -25.33
C SER A 13 6.20 -14.05 -26.29
N GLU A 14 5.18 -13.33 -26.71
CA GLU A 14 5.34 -12.19 -27.61
C GLU A 14 6.14 -11.03 -26.98
N TYR A 15 6.12 -10.91 -25.65
CA TYR A 15 6.97 -9.95 -24.92
C TYR A 15 8.46 -10.34 -24.94
N PHE A 16 8.78 -11.59 -25.25
CA PHE A 16 10.16 -12.08 -25.41
C PHE A 16 10.67 -12.02 -26.84
N ASN A 17 9.91 -11.46 -27.78
CA ASN A 17 10.32 -11.25 -29.17
C ASN A 17 10.98 -9.87 -29.31
N LEU A 18 12.33 -9.87 -29.50
CA LEU A 18 13.12 -8.65 -29.63
C LEU A 18 12.78 -7.80 -30.84
N SER A 19 12.21 -8.41 -31.89
CA SER A 19 11.76 -7.68 -33.09
C SER A 19 10.42 -6.97 -32.90
N SER A 20 9.68 -7.30 -31.86
CA SER A 20 8.43 -6.63 -31.52
C SER A 20 8.70 -5.45 -30.59
N GLY A 21 8.03 -4.32 -30.79
CA GLY A 21 8.10 -3.18 -29.87
C GLY A 21 7.64 -3.53 -28.44
N LYS A 22 7.05 -4.70 -28.24
CA LYS A 22 6.53 -5.21 -26.94
C LYS A 22 7.64 -5.63 -25.99
N SER A 23 8.85 -5.97 -26.47
CA SER A 23 10.00 -6.34 -25.65
C SER A 23 10.73 -5.16 -24.99
N ARG A 24 10.26 -3.94 -25.22
CA ARG A 24 10.90 -2.74 -24.64
C ARG A 24 10.96 -2.82 -23.11
N GLY A 25 12.16 -2.73 -22.56
CA GLY A 25 12.40 -2.80 -21.11
C GLY A 25 12.32 -4.21 -20.54
N LEU A 26 12.41 -5.27 -21.36
CA LEU A 26 12.24 -6.65 -20.94
C LEU A 26 13.18 -7.04 -19.79
N VAL A 27 14.50 -6.87 -19.95
CA VAL A 27 15.47 -7.30 -18.93
C VAL A 27 15.25 -6.59 -17.60
N SER A 28 15.02 -5.29 -17.59
CA SER A 28 14.72 -4.53 -16.37
C SER A 28 13.41 -4.98 -15.71
N SER A 29 12.40 -5.32 -16.51
CA SER A 29 11.11 -5.82 -16.03
C SER A 29 11.21 -7.22 -15.41
N LEU A 30 11.97 -8.11 -16.04
CA LEU A 30 12.22 -9.44 -15.50
C LEU A 30 13.05 -9.40 -14.22
N LYS A 31 14.08 -8.56 -14.17
CA LYS A 31 14.83 -8.29 -12.93
C LYS A 31 13.91 -7.80 -11.80
N LYS A 32 13.02 -6.88 -12.11
CA LYS A 32 12.07 -6.34 -11.15
C LYS A 32 11.11 -7.40 -10.59
N LEU A 33 10.69 -8.37 -11.41
CA LEU A 33 9.89 -9.50 -10.94
C LEU A 33 10.72 -10.49 -10.12
N SER A 34 11.90 -10.86 -10.62
CA SER A 34 12.80 -11.82 -9.95
C SER A 34 13.24 -11.31 -8.58
N SER A 35 13.64 -10.04 -8.47
CA SER A 35 14.04 -9.40 -7.20
C SER A 35 12.93 -9.38 -6.16
N ARG A 36 11.66 -9.40 -6.59
CA ARG A 36 10.48 -9.52 -5.71
C ARG A 36 10.10 -10.97 -5.40
N GLY A 37 10.92 -11.93 -5.78
CA GLY A 37 10.73 -13.34 -5.46
C GLY A 37 9.80 -14.10 -6.40
N TYR A 38 9.40 -13.53 -7.56
CA TYR A 38 8.64 -14.25 -8.55
C TYR A 38 9.52 -15.22 -9.33
N LYS A 39 9.00 -16.42 -9.58
CA LYS A 39 9.51 -17.31 -10.64
C LYS A 39 8.78 -16.93 -11.93
N ILE A 40 9.54 -16.69 -12.99
CA ILE A 40 9.01 -16.25 -14.27
C ILE A 40 8.80 -17.46 -15.17
N CYS A 41 7.60 -17.62 -15.71
CA CYS A 41 7.28 -18.64 -16.71
C CYS A 41 6.94 -17.95 -18.04
N CYS A 42 7.41 -18.52 -19.16
CA CYS A 42 7.09 -18.06 -20.49
C CYS A 42 6.19 -19.07 -21.21
N THR A 43 5.12 -18.60 -21.87
CA THR A 43 4.12 -19.43 -22.57
C THR A 43 4.57 -19.90 -23.97
N GLY A 44 5.82 -19.88 -24.31
CA GLY A 44 6.29 -20.30 -25.64
C GLY A 44 7.79 -20.26 -25.79
N ASN A 45 8.28 -20.24 -27.03
CA ASN A 45 9.69 -20.20 -27.33
C ASN A 45 10.27 -18.80 -27.16
N VAL A 46 11.38 -18.69 -26.45
CA VAL A 46 12.17 -17.48 -26.29
C VAL A 46 13.37 -17.54 -27.22
N ASP A 47 13.73 -16.42 -27.84
CA ASP A 47 14.91 -16.31 -28.69
C ASP A 47 16.19 -16.69 -27.91
N ILE A 48 17.06 -17.49 -28.56
CA ILE A 48 18.31 -17.99 -27.95
C ILE A 48 19.22 -16.86 -27.53
N SER A 49 19.30 -15.79 -28.31
CA SER A 49 20.11 -14.61 -27.98
C SER A 49 19.59 -13.88 -26.72
N LEU A 50 18.28 -13.86 -26.55
CA LEU A 50 17.64 -13.30 -25.38
C LEU A 50 17.87 -14.17 -24.14
N MET A 51 17.80 -15.50 -24.29
CA MET A 51 18.12 -16.43 -23.19
C MET A 51 19.54 -16.27 -22.68
N GLN A 52 20.52 -15.99 -23.55
CA GLN A 52 21.88 -15.68 -23.14
C GLN A 52 21.97 -14.40 -22.31
N ILE A 53 21.23 -13.35 -22.70
CA ILE A 53 21.18 -12.09 -21.96
C ILE A 53 20.54 -12.34 -20.57
N ILE A 54 19.46 -13.08 -20.51
CA ILE A 54 18.70 -13.37 -19.29
C ILE A 54 19.54 -14.21 -18.34
N ASN A 55 20.23 -15.25 -18.83
CA ASN A 55 21.09 -16.12 -18.00
C ASN A 55 22.29 -15.35 -17.41
N ASN A 56 22.83 -14.36 -18.11
CA ASN A 56 23.90 -13.50 -17.59
C ASN A 56 23.45 -12.58 -16.46
N GLU A 57 22.15 -12.47 -16.23
CA GLU A 57 21.54 -11.55 -15.25
C GLU A 57 20.94 -12.30 -14.05
N ASP A 58 21.25 -13.61 -13.89
CA ASP A 58 20.75 -14.49 -12.82
C ASP A 58 19.20 -14.51 -12.67
N ILE A 59 18.49 -14.41 -13.81
CA ILE A 59 17.03 -14.46 -13.83
C ILE A 59 16.58 -15.87 -14.18
N ASP A 60 15.90 -16.53 -13.25
CA ASP A 60 15.31 -17.85 -13.47
C ASP A 60 14.02 -17.75 -14.32
N ILE A 61 14.08 -18.24 -15.55
CA ILE A 61 12.88 -18.40 -16.41
C ILE A 61 12.58 -19.88 -16.59
N ILE A 62 11.36 -20.27 -16.29
CA ILE A 62 10.82 -21.60 -16.55
C ILE A 62 10.17 -21.59 -17.94
N MET A 63 10.69 -22.41 -18.85
CA MET A 63 10.06 -22.68 -20.15
C MET A 63 9.06 -23.81 -19.96
N GLY A 64 7.78 -23.56 -20.09
CA GLY A 64 6.78 -24.59 -19.84
C GLY A 64 5.47 -24.42 -20.59
N ASN A 65 4.89 -25.56 -20.93
CA ASN A 65 3.55 -25.65 -21.55
C ASN A 65 2.41 -25.46 -20.51
N ASP A 66 2.75 -25.28 -19.22
CA ASP A 66 1.77 -25.21 -18.12
C ASP A 66 1.14 -23.83 -17.92
N CYS A 67 1.56 -22.83 -18.69
CA CYS A 67 1.01 -21.47 -18.63
C CYS A 67 -0.12 -21.29 -19.66
N SER A 68 -1.20 -21.99 -19.52
CA SER A 68 -2.36 -21.92 -20.43
C SER A 68 -3.09 -20.56 -20.37
N ASN A 69 -2.87 -19.79 -19.31
CA ASN A 69 -3.47 -18.46 -19.12
C ASN A 69 -2.43 -17.52 -18.51
N PRO A 70 -1.72 -16.71 -19.32
CA PRO A 70 -0.65 -15.83 -18.82
C PRO A 70 -1.19 -14.73 -17.90
N ASN A 71 -0.50 -14.47 -16.81
CA ASN A 71 -0.81 -13.36 -15.91
C ASN A 71 -0.58 -11.99 -16.58
N ILE A 72 0.34 -11.96 -17.57
CA ILE A 72 0.62 -10.80 -18.41
C ILE A 72 0.35 -11.19 -19.86
N ASN A 73 -0.80 -10.75 -20.38
CA ASN A 73 -1.28 -11.05 -21.71
C ASN A 73 -0.83 -10.01 -22.72
N LYS A 74 -0.46 -10.45 -23.93
CA LYS A 74 0.00 -9.61 -25.05
C LYS A 74 -0.99 -8.56 -25.54
N GLU A 75 -2.28 -8.81 -25.38
CA GLU A 75 -3.35 -7.97 -25.95
C GLU A 75 -3.63 -6.71 -25.13
N GLU A 76 -3.24 -6.69 -23.84
CA GLU A 76 -3.62 -5.63 -22.92
C GLU A 76 -2.65 -4.44 -22.86
N PHE A 77 -1.37 -4.65 -23.20
CA PHE A 77 -0.33 -3.64 -22.95
C PHE A 77 0.57 -3.40 -24.16
N ALA A 78 1.02 -2.15 -24.29
CA ALA A 78 1.89 -1.72 -25.38
C ALA A 78 3.28 -2.40 -25.37
N ASN A 79 3.82 -2.69 -24.19
CA ASN A 79 5.10 -3.37 -23.98
C ASN A 79 5.19 -4.00 -22.59
N ILE A 80 6.20 -4.85 -22.39
CA ILE A 80 6.42 -5.59 -21.13
C ILE A 80 6.65 -4.68 -19.91
N SER A 81 7.28 -3.53 -20.11
CA SER A 81 7.52 -2.61 -18.98
C SER A 81 6.21 -2.07 -18.42
N VAL A 82 5.28 -1.67 -19.30
CA VAL A 82 3.94 -1.22 -18.90
C VAL A 82 3.14 -2.37 -18.28
N ALA A 83 3.23 -3.56 -18.86
CA ALA A 83 2.53 -4.74 -18.38
C ALA A 83 2.97 -5.14 -16.96
N VAL A 84 4.28 -5.18 -16.72
CA VAL A 84 4.85 -5.52 -15.41
C VAL A 84 4.51 -4.47 -14.37
N GLU A 85 4.61 -3.17 -14.71
CA GLU A 85 4.19 -2.11 -13.79
C GLU A 85 2.71 -2.23 -13.42
N SER A 86 1.85 -2.44 -14.41
CA SER A 86 0.41 -2.61 -14.16
C SER A 86 0.12 -3.83 -13.31
N TYR A 87 0.79 -4.96 -13.58
CA TYR A 87 0.64 -6.19 -12.78
C TYR A 87 1.09 -5.96 -11.33
N LEU A 88 2.27 -5.39 -11.13
CA LEU A 88 2.80 -5.12 -9.78
C LEU A 88 1.95 -4.10 -9.01
N SER A 89 1.40 -3.10 -9.69
CA SER A 89 0.46 -2.15 -9.08
C SER A 89 -0.86 -2.81 -8.68
N SER A 90 -1.32 -3.80 -9.45
CA SER A 90 -2.53 -4.55 -9.11
C SER A 90 -2.34 -5.50 -7.92
N ILE A 91 -1.11 -5.89 -7.63
CA ILE A 91 -0.77 -6.81 -6.54
C ILE A 91 -0.73 -6.08 -5.20
N ARG A 92 -0.30 -4.81 -5.17
CA ARG A 92 -0.34 -4.02 -3.93
C ARG A 92 -1.76 -3.53 -3.64
N HIS A 93 -2.65 -4.51 -3.65
CA HIS A 93 -4.08 -4.42 -3.42
C HIS A 93 -4.47 -5.39 -2.30
N ALA A 94 -5.39 -4.96 -1.46
CA ALA A 94 -5.96 -5.81 -0.42
C ALA A 94 -7.42 -5.47 -0.19
N VAL A 95 -8.17 -6.49 0.17
CA VAL A 95 -9.53 -6.38 0.70
C VAL A 95 -9.54 -6.90 2.12
N ARG A 96 -9.98 -6.09 3.06
CA ARG A 96 -10.15 -6.47 4.45
C ARG A 96 -11.61 -6.35 4.87
N VAL A 97 -12.17 -7.45 5.37
CA VAL A 97 -13.47 -7.47 6.02
C VAL A 97 -13.25 -7.75 7.50
N ARG A 98 -13.81 -6.91 8.35
CA ARG A 98 -13.81 -7.06 9.81
C ARG A 98 -15.24 -7.00 10.30
N GLU A 99 -15.65 -8.00 11.07
CA GLU A 99 -16.98 -8.06 11.65
C GLU A 99 -16.85 -8.36 13.14
N THR A 100 -17.44 -7.52 13.94
CA THR A 100 -17.59 -7.67 15.40
C THR A 100 -19.07 -7.62 15.76
N LYS A 101 -19.40 -7.56 17.04
CA LYS A 101 -20.78 -7.29 17.47
C LYS A 101 -21.16 -5.81 17.34
N GLU A 102 -20.18 -4.95 17.18
CA GLU A 102 -20.28 -3.49 17.23
C GLU A 102 -20.15 -2.88 15.85
N THR A 103 -19.35 -3.50 14.97
CA THR A 103 -19.05 -2.95 13.64
C THR A 103 -19.01 -4.01 12.56
N LYS A 104 -19.41 -3.62 11.32
CA LYS A 104 -19.16 -4.36 10.09
C LYS A 104 -18.42 -3.46 9.12
N ILE A 105 -17.19 -3.83 8.79
CA ILE A 105 -16.26 -3.01 8.05
C ILE A 105 -15.78 -3.76 6.81
N SER A 106 -15.81 -3.10 5.66
CA SER A 106 -15.19 -3.56 4.43
C SER A 106 -14.28 -2.47 3.90
N ILE A 107 -13.01 -2.81 3.74
CA ILE A 107 -11.98 -1.90 3.20
C ILE A 107 -11.29 -2.56 2.03
N GLU A 108 -11.19 -1.83 0.93
CA GLU A 108 -10.38 -2.18 -0.22
C GLU A 108 -9.36 -1.06 -0.45
N VAL A 109 -8.09 -1.44 -0.59
CA VAL A 109 -6.98 -0.51 -0.80
C VAL A 109 -6.12 -0.90 -2.00
N PHE A 110 -5.75 0.10 -2.81
CA PHE A 110 -4.76 -0.01 -3.88
C PHE A 110 -3.65 1.01 -3.63
N LEU A 111 -2.43 0.55 -3.32
CA LEU A 111 -1.33 1.43 -2.94
C LEU A 111 -0.71 2.21 -4.11
N ASP A 112 -0.80 1.69 -5.34
CA ASP A 112 -0.14 2.27 -6.51
C ASP A 112 -1.13 2.80 -7.56
N ARG A 113 -2.41 2.88 -7.20
CA ARG A 113 -3.46 3.35 -8.10
C ARG A 113 -4.17 4.58 -7.50
N PRO A 114 -3.70 5.80 -7.81
CA PRO A 114 -4.47 6.99 -7.49
C PRO A 114 -5.78 6.98 -8.30
N GLY A 115 -6.90 7.22 -7.64
CA GLY A 115 -8.18 7.16 -8.33
C GLY A 115 -9.35 7.63 -7.49
N SER A 116 -10.55 7.22 -7.86
CA SER A 116 -11.77 7.48 -7.11
C SER A 116 -11.78 6.66 -5.82
N SER A 117 -12.15 7.30 -4.73
CA SER A 117 -12.39 6.65 -3.45
C SER A 117 -13.88 6.72 -3.12
N SER A 118 -14.39 5.70 -2.45
CA SER A 118 -15.76 5.67 -1.93
C SER A 118 -15.70 5.37 -0.44
N ILE A 119 -16.02 6.35 0.38
CA ILE A 119 -15.86 6.26 1.83
C ILE A 119 -17.18 6.59 2.49
N LYS A 120 -17.64 5.66 3.35
CA LYS A 120 -18.88 5.78 4.11
C LYS A 120 -18.69 5.14 5.49
N THR A 121 -18.53 5.96 6.51
CA THR A 121 -18.44 5.50 7.91
C THR A 121 -19.69 5.89 8.72
N GLY A 122 -20.51 6.76 8.19
CA GLY A 122 -21.64 7.35 8.92
C GLY A 122 -21.26 8.61 9.73
N ILE A 123 -19.96 8.98 9.76
CA ILE A 123 -19.44 10.16 10.45
C ILE A 123 -18.84 11.09 9.38
N GLY A 124 -19.55 12.18 9.03
CA GLY A 124 -19.21 12.98 7.85
C GLY A 124 -17.82 13.61 7.89
N PHE A 125 -17.38 14.11 9.05
CA PHE A 125 -16.03 14.65 9.19
C PHE A 125 -14.96 13.58 9.09
N PHE A 126 -15.22 12.37 9.60
CA PHE A 126 -14.29 11.25 9.49
C PHE A 126 -14.15 10.76 8.06
N ASP A 127 -15.26 10.69 7.31
CA ASP A 127 -15.23 10.38 5.87
C ASP A 127 -14.30 11.35 5.12
N HIS A 128 -14.44 12.65 5.40
CA HIS A 128 -13.58 13.69 4.82
C HIS A 128 -12.10 13.49 5.20
N MET A 129 -11.80 13.07 6.43
CA MET A 129 -10.42 12.79 6.86
C MET A 129 -9.81 11.56 6.16
N LEU A 130 -10.59 10.51 5.98
CA LEU A 130 -10.16 9.33 5.23
C LEU A 130 -9.94 9.63 3.74
N GLU A 131 -10.73 10.54 3.15
CA GLU A 131 -10.50 11.06 1.81
C GLU A 131 -9.14 11.81 1.69
N GLN A 132 -8.69 12.51 2.76
CA GLN A 132 -7.37 13.10 2.77
C GLN A 132 -6.27 12.03 2.68
N ILE A 133 -6.45 10.89 3.37
CA ILE A 133 -5.50 9.75 3.27
C ILE A 133 -5.43 9.25 1.83
N ALA A 134 -6.56 8.99 1.19
CA ALA A 134 -6.59 8.52 -0.19
C ALA A 134 -5.92 9.51 -1.16
N ARG A 135 -6.35 10.76 -1.12
CA ARG A 135 -5.91 11.79 -2.07
C ARG A 135 -4.43 12.14 -1.91
N HIS A 136 -3.99 12.41 -0.69
CA HIS A 136 -2.61 12.82 -0.43
C HIS A 136 -1.63 11.65 -0.36
N GLY A 137 -2.13 10.44 -0.07
CA GLY A 137 -1.39 9.19 -0.15
C GLY A 137 -1.21 8.66 -1.57
N ASN A 138 -1.88 9.24 -2.58
CA ASN A 138 -1.94 8.71 -3.94
C ASN A 138 -2.36 7.24 -4.00
N ILE A 139 -3.34 6.87 -3.16
CA ILE A 139 -3.91 5.52 -3.08
C ILE A 139 -5.40 5.58 -3.37
N SER A 140 -6.00 4.46 -3.78
CA SER A 140 -7.45 4.32 -3.81
C SER A 140 -7.93 3.61 -2.55
N LEU A 141 -8.99 4.13 -1.93
CA LEU A 141 -9.65 3.56 -0.76
C LEU A 141 -11.14 3.44 -1.01
N ASN A 142 -11.68 2.22 -0.87
CA ASN A 142 -13.11 1.98 -0.76
C ASN A 142 -13.38 1.50 0.66
N ILE A 143 -14.15 2.26 1.43
CA ILE A 143 -14.43 2.01 2.84
C ILE A 143 -15.93 2.06 3.06
N SER A 144 -16.47 0.98 3.63
CA SER A 144 -17.86 0.91 4.08
C SER A 144 -17.88 0.41 5.52
N VAL A 145 -18.49 1.18 6.40
CA VAL A 145 -18.62 0.86 7.82
C VAL A 145 -20.09 0.96 8.20
N ASP A 146 -20.57 -0.09 8.87
CA ASP A 146 -21.84 -0.10 9.59
C ASP A 146 -21.49 -0.35 11.06
N GLY A 147 -21.50 0.71 11.85
CA GLY A 147 -21.13 0.72 13.25
C GLY A 147 -22.31 1.09 14.15
N ASP A 148 -22.17 0.82 15.44
CA ASP A 148 -23.18 1.08 16.48
C ASP A 148 -23.20 2.55 16.91
N LEU A 149 -23.30 3.49 15.96
CA LEU A 149 -23.31 4.94 16.19
C LEU A 149 -24.43 5.41 17.13
N PHE A 150 -25.40 4.55 17.41
CA PHE A 150 -26.43 4.82 18.44
C PHE A 150 -25.84 4.75 19.87
N ILE A 151 -24.68 4.14 20.06
CA ILE A 151 -23.92 4.16 21.32
C ILE A 151 -23.03 5.42 21.32
N ASP A 152 -22.02 5.46 20.46
CA ASP A 152 -21.17 6.60 20.17
C ASP A 152 -20.31 6.34 18.90
N GLU A 153 -19.35 7.19 18.64
CA GLU A 153 -18.47 7.10 17.47
C GLU A 153 -17.22 6.21 17.70
N HIS A 154 -16.95 5.80 18.95
CA HIS A 154 -15.68 5.18 19.35
C HIS A 154 -15.37 3.89 18.58
N HIS A 155 -16.27 2.89 18.65
CA HIS A 155 -16.07 1.59 17.99
C HIS A 155 -15.90 1.74 16.47
N THR A 156 -16.70 2.61 15.86
CA THR A 156 -16.62 2.90 14.43
C THR A 156 -15.23 3.42 14.03
N VAL A 157 -14.67 4.35 14.80
CA VAL A 157 -13.39 5.00 14.48
C VAL A 157 -12.21 4.08 14.76
N GLU A 158 -12.17 3.44 15.92
CA GLU A 158 -11.09 2.55 16.34
C GLU A 158 -11.00 1.33 15.39
N ASP A 159 -12.11 0.63 15.20
CA ASP A 159 -12.17 -0.57 14.35
C ASP A 159 -11.86 -0.25 12.88
N THR A 160 -12.26 0.92 12.39
CA THR A 160 -11.85 1.39 11.04
C THR A 160 -10.34 1.59 10.97
N GLY A 161 -9.72 2.16 12.01
CA GLY A 161 -8.27 2.29 12.10
C GLY A 161 -7.55 0.95 12.04
N ILE A 162 -8.00 -0.02 12.84
CA ILE A 162 -7.45 -1.39 12.86
C ILE A 162 -7.59 -2.04 11.47
N ALA A 163 -8.80 -2.03 10.91
CA ALA A 163 -9.08 -2.68 9.61
C ALA A 163 -8.30 -2.03 8.46
N LEU A 164 -8.16 -0.70 8.46
CA LEU A 164 -7.35 0.02 7.47
C LEU A 164 -5.86 -0.31 7.63
N GLY A 165 -5.36 -0.36 8.87
CA GLY A 165 -4.00 -0.79 9.15
C GLY A 165 -3.70 -2.20 8.65
N GLU A 166 -4.62 -3.15 8.90
CA GLU A 166 -4.50 -4.53 8.41
C GLU A 166 -4.55 -4.63 6.88
N ALA A 167 -5.42 -3.86 6.21
CA ALA A 167 -5.49 -3.79 4.76
C ALA A 167 -4.19 -3.22 4.16
N LEU A 168 -3.64 -2.15 4.74
CA LEU A 168 -2.37 -1.56 4.35
C LEU A 168 -1.22 -2.56 4.54
N LEU A 169 -1.17 -3.27 5.66
CA LEU A 169 -0.16 -4.31 5.91
C LEU A 169 -0.22 -5.42 4.86
N GLN A 170 -1.41 -5.90 4.55
CA GLN A 170 -1.62 -6.93 3.53
C GLN A 170 -1.19 -6.45 2.14
N ALA A 171 -1.56 -5.22 1.76
CA ALA A 171 -1.18 -4.65 0.47
C ALA A 171 0.33 -4.38 0.35
N LEU A 172 1.02 -4.06 1.45
CA LEU A 172 2.48 -3.89 1.49
C LEU A 172 3.26 -5.20 1.26
N GLY A 173 2.62 -6.35 1.47
CA GLY A 173 3.21 -7.66 1.26
C GLY A 173 4.47 -7.88 2.11
N ASP A 174 5.52 -8.40 1.47
CA ASP A 174 6.80 -8.73 2.12
C ASP A 174 7.70 -7.51 2.37
N LYS A 175 7.27 -6.34 1.93
CA LYS A 175 7.95 -5.05 2.11
C LYS A 175 9.35 -4.97 1.48
N ARG A 176 9.65 -5.80 0.49
CA ARG A 176 10.92 -5.72 -0.24
C ARG A 176 10.94 -4.52 -1.18
N GLY A 177 12.08 -3.86 -1.27
CA GLY A 177 12.28 -2.71 -2.17
C GLY A 177 11.50 -1.46 -1.80
N ILE A 178 10.82 -1.39 -0.64
CA ILE A 178 10.17 -0.16 -0.18
C ILE A 178 11.14 0.74 0.59
N LYS A 179 10.85 2.03 0.65
CA LYS A 179 11.65 3.00 1.41
C LYS A 179 11.54 2.84 2.91
N ARG A 180 10.44 2.26 3.41
CA ARG A 180 10.16 1.98 4.81
C ARG A 180 9.85 3.21 5.67
N TYR A 181 10.42 4.38 5.42
CA TYR A 181 10.31 5.58 6.24
C TYR A 181 9.68 6.76 5.50
N GLY A 182 8.93 7.62 6.21
CA GLY A 182 8.34 8.83 5.64
C GLY A 182 7.97 9.89 6.69
N TYR A 183 7.70 11.15 6.25
CA TYR A 183 7.49 12.35 7.10
C TYR A 183 6.83 13.56 6.37
N CYS A 184 6.50 14.60 6.84
CA CYS A 184 5.70 15.71 7.39
C CYS A 184 5.29 16.93 6.50
N LEU A 185 4.27 17.79 6.91
CA LEU A 185 3.89 19.04 6.21
C LEU A 185 3.09 20.08 7.06
N PRO A 186 3.01 21.41 6.63
CA PRO A 186 2.14 22.43 7.21
C PRO A 186 0.73 22.47 6.57
N MET A 187 -0.25 23.03 7.29
CA MET A 187 -1.61 23.31 6.86
C MET A 187 -2.12 24.62 7.47
N ASP A 188 -2.07 25.73 6.73
CA ASP A 188 -2.47 27.08 7.16
C ASP A 188 -1.87 27.50 8.52
N ASP A 189 -2.72 27.65 9.56
CA ASP A 189 -2.30 27.96 10.93
C ASP A 189 -1.87 26.75 11.75
N ALA A 190 -1.88 25.55 11.15
CA ALA A 190 -1.49 24.30 11.77
C ALA A 190 -0.30 23.67 11.06
N ASP A 191 0.46 22.89 11.81
CA ASP A 191 1.49 22.01 11.28
C ASP A 191 1.40 20.64 11.93
N ALA A 192 1.74 19.61 11.16
CA ALA A 192 1.85 18.24 11.65
C ALA A 192 3.14 17.59 11.18
N GLN A 193 3.78 16.86 12.08
CA GLN A 193 4.93 16.02 11.83
C GLN A 193 4.50 14.57 12.06
N VAL A 194 4.60 13.76 11.02
CA VAL A 194 4.28 12.33 11.10
C VAL A 194 5.47 11.54 10.60
N PHE A 195 6.00 10.68 11.44
CA PHE A 195 7.06 9.74 11.11
C PHE A 195 6.49 8.32 11.11
N ILE A 196 6.81 7.54 10.08
CA ILE A 196 6.38 6.16 9.95
C ILE A 196 7.61 5.27 9.79
N ASP A 197 7.63 4.15 10.54
CA ASP A 197 8.51 3.02 10.32
C ASP A 197 7.68 1.76 10.12
N LEU A 198 7.70 1.20 8.90
CA LEU A 198 7.02 -0.04 8.54
C LEU A 198 7.77 -1.29 9.05
N GLY A 199 8.37 -1.18 10.22
CA GLY A 199 9.30 -2.13 10.83
C GLY A 199 8.69 -3.34 11.52
N GLY A 200 7.39 -3.63 11.36
CA GLY A 200 6.73 -4.82 11.90
C GLY A 200 6.42 -4.76 13.40
N ARG A 201 6.69 -3.64 14.08
CA ARG A 201 6.46 -3.46 15.54
C ARG A 201 5.50 -2.30 15.77
N PRO A 202 4.28 -2.57 16.28
CA PRO A 202 3.30 -1.52 16.52
C PRO A 202 3.73 -0.63 17.69
N PHE A 203 3.71 0.68 17.49
CA PHE A 203 3.89 1.68 18.54
C PHE A 203 3.37 3.02 18.05
N LEU A 204 2.52 3.67 18.81
CA LEU A 204 2.09 5.04 18.57
C LEU A 204 2.71 5.97 19.61
N ASN A 205 3.43 6.99 19.16
CA ASN A 205 3.76 8.17 19.93
C ASN A 205 2.90 9.35 19.42
N TYR A 206 2.02 9.88 20.29
CA TYR A 206 1.06 10.88 19.89
C TYR A 206 1.17 12.13 20.78
N THR A 207 1.36 13.29 20.14
CA THR A 207 1.46 14.59 20.82
C THR A 207 0.66 15.63 20.04
N ALA A 208 -0.64 15.64 20.24
CA ALA A 208 -1.54 16.68 19.78
C ALA A 208 -2.60 16.94 20.84
N LYS A 209 -2.85 18.22 21.12
CA LYS A 209 -3.86 18.62 22.12
C LYS A 209 -4.98 19.37 21.42
N PHE A 210 -6.21 19.00 21.70
CA PHE A 210 -7.40 19.66 21.23
C PHE A 210 -8.10 20.39 22.36
N LYS A 211 -8.69 21.56 22.05
CA LYS A 211 -9.47 22.37 22.99
C LYS A 211 -10.97 22.15 22.82
N ARG A 212 -11.39 21.84 21.58
CA ARG A 212 -12.78 21.50 21.26
C ARG A 212 -12.99 20.01 21.42
N GLU A 213 -14.11 19.62 22.01
CA GLU A 213 -14.49 18.23 22.17
C GLU A 213 -14.81 17.57 20.82
N LYS A 214 -15.43 18.31 19.89
CA LYS A 214 -15.82 17.81 18.56
C LYS A 214 -15.52 18.82 17.44
N VAL A 215 -15.26 18.28 16.26
CA VAL A 215 -15.24 19.00 14.99
C VAL A 215 -16.29 18.34 14.08
N GLY A 216 -17.34 19.08 13.73
CA GLY A 216 -18.55 18.47 13.15
C GLY A 216 -19.15 17.46 14.13
N ASP A 217 -19.37 16.26 13.66
CA ASP A 217 -19.86 15.09 14.40
C ASP A 217 -18.75 14.21 14.99
N PHE A 218 -17.48 14.58 14.79
CA PHE A 218 -16.31 13.78 15.14
C PHE A 218 -15.66 14.24 16.46
N PRO A 219 -15.61 13.38 17.52
CA PRO A 219 -14.89 13.66 18.76
C PRO A 219 -13.38 13.74 18.53
N THR A 220 -12.74 14.80 19.02
CA THR A 220 -11.31 15.05 18.76
C THR A 220 -10.39 14.06 19.45
N GLU A 221 -10.81 13.45 20.55
CA GLU A 221 -10.07 12.40 21.25
C GLU A 221 -9.89 11.15 20.37
N LEU A 222 -10.84 10.86 19.47
CA LEU A 222 -10.78 9.69 18.60
C LEU A 222 -9.73 9.79 17.49
N VAL A 223 -9.09 10.96 17.29
CA VAL A 223 -7.92 11.08 16.39
C VAL A 223 -6.80 10.16 16.87
N GLU A 224 -6.50 10.16 18.18
CA GLU A 224 -5.45 9.29 18.72
C GLU A 224 -5.83 7.82 18.60
N GLU A 225 -7.08 7.44 18.91
CA GLU A 225 -7.56 6.05 18.84
C GLU A 225 -7.54 5.52 17.39
N PHE A 226 -7.91 6.33 16.41
CA PHE A 226 -7.78 5.96 14.99
C PHE A 226 -6.33 5.60 14.62
N PHE A 227 -5.36 6.45 14.96
CA PHE A 227 -3.95 6.19 14.64
C PHE A 227 -3.35 5.07 15.49
N ARG A 228 -3.87 4.82 16.68
CA ARG A 228 -3.53 3.64 17.50
C ARG A 228 -3.99 2.36 16.80
N GLY A 229 -5.21 2.35 16.29
CA GLY A 229 -5.75 1.26 15.47
C GLY A 229 -4.91 1.01 14.22
N ILE A 230 -4.58 2.05 13.46
CA ILE A 230 -3.69 1.95 12.27
C ILE A 230 -2.31 1.38 12.67
N SER A 231 -1.67 1.91 13.70
CA SER A 231 -0.35 1.44 14.16
C SER A 231 -0.38 -0.06 14.51
N SER A 232 -1.43 -0.48 15.19
CA SER A 232 -1.64 -1.88 15.57
C SER A 232 -1.88 -2.78 14.36
N GLY A 233 -2.85 -2.44 13.50
CA GLY A 233 -3.22 -3.23 12.32
C GLY A 233 -2.10 -3.31 11.28
N MET A 234 -1.44 -2.18 10.99
CA MET A 234 -0.33 -2.09 10.04
C MET A 234 1.00 -2.61 10.61
N ARG A 235 1.06 -2.93 11.91
CA ARG A 235 2.29 -3.32 12.63
C ARG A 235 3.43 -2.34 12.38
N SER A 236 3.15 -1.06 12.56
CA SER A 236 4.08 0.03 12.30
C SER A 236 4.32 0.91 13.51
N ASN A 237 5.50 1.53 13.54
CA ASN A 237 5.79 2.58 14.50
C ASN A 237 5.37 3.91 13.87
N ILE A 238 4.51 4.66 14.54
CA ILE A 238 4.01 5.95 14.10
C ILE A 238 4.26 6.98 15.19
N SER A 239 4.86 8.11 14.83
CA SER A 239 5.00 9.25 15.72
C SER A 239 4.31 10.46 15.12
N ILE A 240 3.39 11.06 15.85
CA ILE A 240 2.59 12.21 15.44
C ILE A 240 2.79 13.34 16.42
N THR A 241 3.13 14.51 15.90
CA THR A 241 3.12 15.77 16.65
C THR A 241 2.37 16.80 15.82
N ALA A 242 1.43 17.51 16.42
CA ALA A 242 0.70 18.57 15.74
C ALA A 242 0.44 19.78 16.63
N THR A 243 0.54 20.97 16.04
CA THR A 243 0.20 22.25 16.65
C THR A 243 -0.71 23.05 15.73
N GLY A 244 -1.41 24.05 16.26
CA GLY A 244 -2.32 24.90 15.50
C GLY A 244 -3.39 25.52 16.39
N ARG A 245 -4.07 26.52 15.87
CA ARG A 245 -5.18 27.22 16.58
C ARG A 245 -6.55 26.64 16.23
N ASN A 246 -6.75 26.29 14.94
CA ASN A 246 -7.99 25.72 14.44
C ASN A 246 -7.93 24.18 14.53
N GLU A 247 -8.88 23.59 15.25
CA GLU A 247 -8.89 22.13 15.47
C GLU A 247 -9.16 21.34 14.20
N HIS A 248 -9.98 21.87 13.28
CA HIS A 248 -10.20 21.27 11.96
C HIS A 248 -8.88 21.21 11.17
N HIS A 249 -8.17 22.34 11.03
CA HIS A 249 -6.89 22.41 10.32
C HIS A 249 -5.84 21.50 10.96
N LYS A 250 -5.83 21.40 12.29
CA LYS A 250 -4.90 20.53 13.01
C LYS A 250 -5.14 19.05 12.71
N ILE A 251 -6.39 18.60 12.75
CA ILE A 251 -6.76 17.21 12.40
C ILE A 251 -6.44 16.95 10.94
N GLU A 252 -6.86 17.83 10.05
CA GLU A 252 -6.58 17.68 8.61
C GLU A 252 -5.07 17.66 8.31
N ALA A 253 -4.27 18.49 8.99
CA ALA A 253 -2.80 18.45 8.89
C ALA A 253 -2.23 17.09 9.29
N ILE A 254 -2.73 16.47 10.36
CA ILE A 254 -2.32 15.13 10.81
C ILE A 254 -2.62 14.10 9.73
N PHE A 255 -3.85 14.07 9.21
CA PHE A 255 -4.26 13.08 8.20
C PHE A 255 -3.50 13.26 6.87
N LYS A 256 -3.29 14.50 6.41
CA LYS A 256 -2.48 14.79 5.22
C LYS A 256 -1.00 14.40 5.42
N ALA A 257 -0.42 14.74 6.58
CA ALA A 257 0.94 14.39 6.89
C ALA A 257 1.13 12.87 6.97
N PHE A 258 0.20 12.15 7.61
CA PHE A 258 0.18 10.69 7.62
C PHE A 258 0.11 10.12 6.19
N ALA A 259 -0.78 10.64 5.36
CA ALA A 259 -0.93 10.21 3.97
C ALA A 259 0.38 10.36 3.16
N LYS A 260 1.05 11.50 3.31
CA LYS A 260 2.35 11.77 2.65
C LYS A 260 3.46 10.87 3.20
N ALA A 261 3.51 10.70 4.52
CA ALA A 261 4.47 9.81 5.16
C ALA A 261 4.27 8.35 4.72
N LEU A 262 3.02 7.90 4.65
CA LEU A 262 2.68 6.55 4.18
C LEU A 262 3.07 6.37 2.71
N ASN A 263 2.73 7.33 1.83
CA ASN A 263 3.11 7.26 0.42
C ASN A 263 4.63 7.14 0.25
N GLU A 264 5.41 7.96 0.96
CA GLU A 264 6.87 7.91 0.89
C GLU A 264 7.43 6.61 1.48
N ALA A 265 6.91 6.16 2.62
CA ALA A 265 7.36 4.91 3.27
C ALA A 265 7.05 3.66 2.42
N ALA A 266 5.88 3.65 1.79
CA ALA A 266 5.40 2.53 0.95
C ALA A 266 5.99 2.53 -0.46
N ARG A 267 6.59 3.65 -0.90
CA ARG A 267 7.13 3.79 -2.23
C ARG A 267 8.32 2.86 -2.45
N TYR A 268 8.45 2.31 -3.65
CA TYR A 268 9.63 1.55 -4.04
C TYR A 268 10.86 2.45 -4.22
N ASP A 269 12.01 1.97 -3.76
CA ASP A 269 13.33 2.52 -4.08
C ASP A 269 13.98 1.62 -5.13
N GLU A 270 14.12 2.11 -6.36
CA GLU A 270 14.71 1.37 -7.48
C GLU A 270 16.16 0.92 -7.20
N ARG A 271 16.88 1.65 -6.34
CA ARG A 271 18.26 1.31 -5.94
C ARG A 271 18.33 0.19 -4.91
N ALA A 272 17.22 -0.08 -4.22
CA ALA A 272 17.07 -1.11 -3.20
C ALA A 272 16.13 -2.23 -3.65
N ASP A 273 15.91 -2.36 -4.97
CA ASP A 273 14.96 -3.34 -5.51
C ASP A 273 15.31 -4.77 -5.05
N GLY A 274 14.31 -5.47 -4.55
CA GLY A 274 14.45 -6.83 -3.97
C GLY A 274 15.13 -6.90 -2.61
N LEU A 275 15.72 -5.83 -2.10
CA LEU A 275 16.35 -5.84 -0.78
C LEU A 275 15.30 -5.64 0.32
N LEU A 276 15.41 -6.42 1.37
CA LEU A 276 14.64 -6.18 2.59
C LEU A 276 15.32 -5.03 3.35
N PRO A 277 14.63 -3.89 3.62
CA PRO A 277 15.23 -2.74 4.29
C PRO A 277 15.37 -2.99 5.82
N SER A 278 16.07 -4.07 6.17
CA SER A 278 16.27 -4.49 7.55
C SER A 278 17.57 -5.28 7.70
N THR A 279 18.42 -4.87 8.63
CA THR A 279 19.63 -5.62 9.01
C THR A 279 19.32 -6.90 9.79
N LYS A 280 18.06 -7.07 10.26
CA LYS A 280 17.61 -8.25 11.00
C LYS A 280 17.10 -9.38 10.11
N GLY A 281 16.99 -9.16 8.79
CA GLY A 281 16.45 -10.14 7.85
C GLY A 281 14.94 -10.37 7.97
N ALA A 282 14.23 -9.55 8.75
CA ALA A 282 12.77 -9.59 8.91
C ALA A 282 12.19 -8.18 9.18
N LEU A 283 10.91 -7.96 8.81
CA LEU A 283 10.07 -6.79 9.10
C LEU A 283 8.69 -7.22 9.55
#